data_9eff87a3f6227ed6450128b9dc7dca3d
#
_entry.id   9eff87a3f6227ed6450128b9dc7dca3d
#
_cell.length_a   1.000
_cell.length_b   1.000
_cell.length_c   1.000
_cell.angle_alpha   90.00
_cell.angle_beta   90.00
_cell.angle_gamma   90.00
#
_symmetry.space_group_name_H-M   'P 1'
#
loop_
_entity.id
_entity.type
_entity.pdbx_description
1 polymer ?
#
loop_
_entity_poly.entity_id
_entity_poly.type
_entity_poly.pdbx_seq_one_letter_code
_entity_poly.pdbx_strand_id
1 'polypeptide(L)'
;LLVDFCAEHGAAAIVKGLRGGADFDVEQPMALMNRHLSGVETVFLLADPALAHVASSLVKDVARHAGRIDDLVPAHVAAALASRAAPASTPAPTKEI
;
A
#
# COMPACT_ATOMS: atom_id res chain seq x y z
N LEU A 1 11.49 6.19 10.89
CA LEU A 1 10.41 5.45 11.56
C LEU A 1 9.08 6.18 11.41
N LEU A 2 8.01 5.42 11.27
CA LEU A 2 6.67 6.00 11.13
C LEU A 2 6.30 6.88 12.34
N VAL A 3 6.68 6.46 13.54
CA VAL A 3 6.38 7.23 14.74
C VAL A 3 7.09 8.59 14.74
N ASP A 4 8.25 8.69 14.13
CA ASP A 4 8.96 9.96 14.01
C ASP A 4 8.22 10.89 13.05
N PHE A 5 7.73 10.36 11.95
CA PHE A 5 6.91 11.10 11.01
C PHE A 5 5.64 11.60 11.68
N CYS A 6 4.99 10.75 12.47
CA CYS A 6 3.78 11.13 13.20
C CYS A 6 4.05 12.28 14.16
N ALA A 7 5.18 12.22 14.87
CA ALA A 7 5.54 13.28 15.82
C ALA A 7 5.79 14.60 15.09
N GLU A 8 6.49 14.55 13.97
CA GLU A 8 6.78 15.76 13.18
C GLU A 8 5.51 16.44 12.67
N HIS A 9 4.49 15.66 12.35
CA HIS A 9 3.25 16.18 11.77
C HIS A 9 2.13 16.33 12.77
N GLY A 10 2.40 16.09 14.07
CA GLY A 10 1.39 16.22 15.10
C GLY A 10 0.26 15.21 14.98
N ALA A 11 0.52 14.05 14.42
CA ALA A 11 -0.50 13.03 14.24
C ALA A 11 -0.83 12.39 15.58
N ALA A 12 -2.12 12.36 15.91
CA ALA A 12 -2.58 11.80 17.18
C ALA A 12 -2.81 10.28 17.07
N ALA A 13 -3.02 9.78 15.89
CA ALA A 13 -3.29 8.36 15.66
C ALA A 13 -2.86 7.96 14.25
N ILE A 14 -2.65 6.67 14.08
CA ILE A 14 -2.38 6.06 12.77
C ILE A 14 -3.65 5.33 12.37
N VAL A 15 -4.12 5.56 11.15
CA VAL A 15 -5.29 4.86 10.62
C VAL A 15 -4.83 3.83 9.61
N LYS A 16 -5.28 2.59 9.79
CA LYS A 16 -4.93 1.47 8.92
C LYS A 16 -6.18 0.77 8.43
N GLY A 17 -6.19 0.42 7.16
CA GLY A 17 -7.25 -0.41 6.61
C GLY A 17 -6.93 -1.89 6.78
N LEU A 18 -7.94 -2.69 7.08
CA LEU A 18 -7.81 -4.15 7.15
C LEU A 18 -8.68 -4.78 6.10
N ARG A 19 -8.12 -5.69 5.31
CA ARG A 19 -8.85 -6.46 4.31
C ARG A 19 -9.35 -7.78 4.88
N GLY A 20 -8.75 -8.26 5.95
CA GLY A 20 -9.13 -9.52 6.59
C GLY A 20 -8.28 -9.77 7.83
N GLY A 21 -8.53 -10.90 8.49
CA GLY A 21 -7.87 -11.25 9.74
C GLY A 21 -6.36 -11.41 9.62
N ALA A 22 -5.89 -11.90 8.48
CA ALA A 22 -4.46 -12.05 8.25
C ALA A 22 -3.73 -10.71 8.27
N ASP A 23 -4.36 -9.66 7.76
CA ASP A 23 -3.79 -8.31 7.82
C ASP A 23 -3.63 -7.85 9.27
N PHE A 24 -4.62 -8.12 10.10
CA PHE A 24 -4.56 -7.74 11.51
C PHE A 24 -3.45 -8.48 12.25
N ASP A 25 -3.27 -9.76 11.95
CA ASP A 25 -2.22 -10.56 12.59
C ASP A 25 -0.83 -9.99 12.32
N VAL A 26 -0.63 -9.39 11.16
CA VAL A 26 0.63 -8.74 10.80
C VAL A 26 0.71 -7.34 11.41
N GLU A 27 -0.39 -6.61 11.41
CA GLU A 27 -0.40 -5.21 11.83
C GLU A 27 -0.40 -5.03 13.35
N GLN A 28 -0.96 -5.98 14.09
CA GLN A 28 -1.08 -5.83 15.53
C GLN A 28 0.26 -5.67 16.25
N PRO A 29 1.28 -6.50 15.99
CA PRO A 29 2.57 -6.30 16.64
C PRO A 29 3.19 -4.95 16.34
N MET A 30 3.03 -4.46 15.10
CA MET A 30 3.54 -3.16 14.72
C MET A 30 2.80 -2.03 15.45
N ALA A 31 1.49 -2.15 15.60
CA ALA A 31 0.70 -1.17 16.32
C ALA A 31 1.11 -1.11 17.80
N LEU A 32 1.36 -2.26 18.40
CA LEU A 32 1.82 -2.33 19.79
C LEU A 32 3.21 -1.72 19.95
N MET A 33 4.11 -1.98 19.02
CA MET A 33 5.45 -1.41 19.04
C MET A 33 5.39 0.12 18.88
N ASN A 34 4.59 0.61 17.96
CA ASN A 34 4.42 2.05 17.76
C ASN A 34 3.87 2.73 19.00
N ARG A 35 2.92 2.10 19.67
CA ARG A 35 2.38 2.62 20.93
C ARG A 35 3.45 2.64 22.03
N HIS A 36 4.27 1.60 22.09
CA HIS A 36 5.37 1.53 23.05
C HIS A 36 6.39 2.65 22.82
N LEU A 37 6.73 2.91 21.56
CA LEU A 37 7.76 3.89 21.22
C LEU A 37 7.32 5.34 21.44
N SER A 38 6.06 5.66 21.19
CA SER A 38 5.63 7.05 21.16
C SER A 38 4.26 7.30 21.79
N GLY A 39 3.56 6.26 22.19
CA GLY A 39 2.20 6.43 22.70
C GLY A 39 1.14 6.61 21.63
N VAL A 40 1.53 6.61 20.34
CA VAL A 40 0.55 6.79 19.28
C VAL A 40 -0.33 5.56 19.14
N GLU A 41 -1.63 5.78 19.01
CA GLU A 41 -2.58 4.68 18.83
C GLU A 41 -2.80 4.40 17.36
N THR A 42 -3.22 3.17 17.07
CA THR A 42 -3.59 2.78 15.72
C THR A 42 -5.07 2.43 15.69
N VAL A 43 -5.77 3.01 14.75
CA VAL A 43 -7.19 2.73 14.53
C VAL A 43 -7.31 1.91 13.26
N PHE A 44 -8.02 0.79 13.35
CA PHE A 44 -8.20 -0.08 12.20
C PHE A 44 -9.61 0.09 11.65
N LEU A 45 -9.71 0.23 10.34
CA LEU A 45 -10.99 0.31 9.63
C LEU A 45 -11.07 -0.85 8.67
N LEU A 46 -12.26 -1.43 8.56
CA LEU A 46 -12.47 -2.50 7.59
C LEU A 46 -12.50 -1.93 6.18
N ALA A 47 -11.72 -2.53 5.31
CA ALA A 47 -11.77 -2.18 3.90
C ALA A 47 -13.01 -2.77 3.25
N ASP A 48 -13.43 -2.18 2.14
CA ASP A 48 -14.55 -2.71 1.38
C ASP A 48 -14.18 -4.09 0.82
N PRO A 49 -14.94 -5.15 1.14
CA PRO A 49 -14.64 -6.48 0.61
C PRO A 49 -14.62 -6.53 -0.92
N ALA A 50 -15.36 -5.66 -1.58
CA ALA A 50 -15.34 -5.60 -3.04
C ALA A 50 -13.98 -5.16 -3.58
N LEU A 51 -13.14 -4.53 -2.77
CA LEU A 51 -11.81 -4.08 -3.14
C LEU A 51 -10.70 -4.96 -2.57
N ALA A 52 -11.04 -6.11 -1.99
CA ALA A 52 -10.06 -6.96 -1.34
C ALA A 52 -8.98 -7.47 -2.29
N HIS A 53 -9.27 -7.54 -3.58
CA HIS A 53 -8.31 -7.95 -4.60
C HIS A 53 -7.36 -6.82 -5.02
N VAL A 54 -7.60 -5.58 -4.58
CA VAL A 54 -6.79 -4.45 -4.99
C VAL A 54 -5.64 -4.30 -4.00
N ALA A 55 -4.51 -4.88 -4.33
CA ALA A 55 -3.28 -4.76 -3.57
C ALA A 55 -2.20 -4.24 -4.50
N SER A 56 -1.29 -3.44 -3.97
CA SER A 56 -0.24 -2.82 -4.79
C SER A 56 0.53 -3.82 -5.61
N SER A 57 0.91 -4.94 -5.02
CA SER A 57 1.69 -5.95 -5.73
C SER A 57 0.92 -6.56 -6.87
N LEU A 58 -0.37 -6.83 -6.67
CA LEU A 58 -1.22 -7.40 -7.72
C LEU A 58 -1.50 -6.41 -8.83
N VAL A 59 -1.78 -5.16 -8.48
CA VAL A 59 -2.01 -4.11 -9.48
C VAL A 59 -0.77 -3.89 -10.32
N LYS A 60 0.39 -3.85 -9.69
CA LYS A 60 1.66 -3.69 -10.42
C LYS A 60 1.93 -4.89 -11.34
N ASP A 61 1.61 -6.08 -10.87
CA ASP A 61 1.80 -7.29 -11.68
C ASP A 61 0.89 -7.28 -12.92
N VAL A 62 -0.38 -6.92 -12.74
CA VAL A 62 -1.31 -6.80 -13.86
C VAL A 62 -0.81 -5.74 -14.85
N ALA A 63 -0.34 -4.60 -14.35
CA ALA A 63 0.16 -3.53 -15.20
C ALA A 63 1.39 -3.96 -15.99
N ARG A 64 2.30 -4.72 -15.36
CA ARG A 64 3.49 -5.20 -16.05
C ARG A 64 3.16 -6.16 -17.18
N HIS A 65 2.05 -6.86 -17.10
CA HIS A 65 1.60 -7.78 -18.13
C HIS A 65 0.57 -7.13 -19.07
N ALA A 66 0.54 -5.80 -19.08
CA ALA A 66 -0.34 -5.01 -19.94
C ALA A 66 -1.82 -5.28 -19.70
N GLY A 67 -2.16 -5.73 -18.51
CA GLY A 67 -3.55 -5.92 -18.13
C GLY A 67 -4.20 -4.59 -17.77
N ARG A 68 -5.51 -4.63 -17.72
CA ARG A 68 -6.29 -3.43 -17.47
C ARG A 68 -6.37 -3.13 -15.99
N ILE A 69 -6.01 -1.92 -15.60
CA ILE A 69 -6.04 -1.48 -14.20
C ILE A 69 -6.85 -0.20 -13.98
N ASP A 70 -7.46 0.34 -15.01
CA ASP A 70 -8.16 1.62 -14.91
C ASP A 70 -9.42 1.54 -14.03
N ASP A 71 -9.94 0.35 -13.80
CA ASP A 71 -11.05 0.12 -12.88
C ASP A 71 -10.57 -0.24 -11.46
N LEU A 72 -9.28 -0.37 -11.25
CA LEU A 72 -8.72 -0.76 -9.96
C LEU A 72 -8.11 0.43 -9.21
N VAL A 73 -7.66 1.44 -9.90
CA VAL A 73 -6.95 2.57 -9.31
C VAL A 73 -7.41 3.88 -9.94
N PRO A 74 -7.18 5.02 -9.28
CA PRO A 74 -7.47 6.33 -9.86
C PRO A 74 -6.65 6.59 -11.12
N ALA A 75 -7.15 7.48 -11.96
CA ALA A 75 -6.54 7.74 -13.27
C ALA A 75 -5.09 8.16 -13.18
N HIS A 76 -4.72 8.98 -12.21
CA HIS A 76 -3.33 9.43 -12.06
C HIS A 76 -2.40 8.29 -11.64
N VAL A 77 -2.91 7.33 -10.88
CA VAL A 77 -2.12 6.15 -10.50
C VAL A 77 -1.97 5.22 -11.70
N ALA A 78 -3.04 5.04 -12.48
CA ALA A 78 -2.97 4.23 -13.68
C ALA A 78 -1.96 4.81 -14.67
N ALA A 79 -1.94 6.11 -14.84
CA ALA A 79 -0.99 6.78 -15.71
C ALA A 79 0.45 6.60 -15.22
N ALA A 80 0.68 6.72 -13.93
CA ALA A 80 2.00 6.54 -13.35
C ALA A 80 2.50 5.10 -13.53
N LEU A 81 1.63 4.13 -13.36
CA LEU A 81 1.99 2.73 -13.56
C LEU A 81 2.24 2.41 -15.03
N ALA A 82 1.45 2.98 -15.92
CA ALA A 82 1.67 2.80 -17.34
C ALA A 82 3.03 3.35 -17.77
N SER A 83 3.41 4.50 -17.24
CA SER A 83 4.71 5.08 -17.51
C SER A 83 5.85 4.18 -17.03
N ARG A 84 5.70 3.57 -15.86
CA ARG A 84 6.72 2.68 -15.33
C ARG A 84 6.76 1.34 -16.03
N ALA A 85 5.61 0.84 -16.47
CA ALA A 85 5.53 -0.45 -17.14
C ALA A 85 5.84 -0.35 -18.61
N ALA A 86 5.92 0.84 -19.16
CA ALA A 86 6.22 1.00 -20.57
C ALA A 86 7.55 0.36 -20.88
N PRO A 87 7.61 -0.35 -21.98
CA PRO A 87 8.85 -1.01 -22.35
C PRO A 87 9.87 0.07 -22.56
N ALA A 88 10.94 -0.05 -21.87
CA ALA A 88 12.01 0.85 -22.08
C ALA A 88 12.56 0.54 -23.42
N SER A 89 12.96 1.53 -24.10
CA SER A 89 13.61 1.31 -25.33
C SER A 89 14.86 0.52 -25.10
N THR A 90 15.42 0.61 -23.95
CA THR A 90 16.51 -0.23 -23.66
C THR A 90 16.01 -1.44 -23.00
N PRO A 91 16.55 -2.50 -23.25
CA PRO A 91 16.20 -3.70 -22.62
C PRO A 91 16.71 -3.66 -21.27
N ALA A 92 16.00 -3.32 -20.45
CA ALA A 92 16.34 -3.30 -19.14
C ALA A 92 16.42 -4.62 -18.62
N PRO A 93 17.13 -4.82 -17.85
CA PRO A 93 17.26 -6.02 -17.29
C PRO A 93 16.36 -6.31 -16.34
N THR A 94 15.95 -6.19 -15.94
CA THR A 94 15.18 -6.43 -15.20
C THR A 94 15.04 -7.13 -14.13
N LYS A 95 15.20 -7.36 -13.64
CA LYS A 95 15.05 -8.00 -12.65
C LYS A 95 14.35 -7.51 -11.76
N GLU A 96 13.70 -7.23 -11.46
CA GLU A 96 13.08 -6.71 -10.73
C GLU A 96 12.17 -7.02 -10.18
N ILE A 97 11.81 -7.20 -9.69
CA ILE A 97 10.89 -7.38 -9.22
C ILE A 97 10.38 -6.89 -8.69
#